data_e3356e70605b8455248d49befd9e9cf8
#
_entry.id   e3356e70605b8455248d49befd9e9cf8
#
_cell.length_a   1.000
_cell.length_b   1.000
_cell.length_c   1.000
_cell.angle_alpha   90.00
_cell.angle_beta   90.00
_cell.angle_gamma   90.00
#
_symmetry.space_group_name_H-M   'P 1'
#
loop_
_entity.id
_entity.type
_entity.pdbx_description
1 polymer ?
#
loop_
_entity_poly.entity_id
_entity_poly.type
_entity_poly.pdbx_seq_one_letter_code
_entity_poly.pdbx_strand_id
1 'polypeptide(L)'
;MLPTFVGLFADGRVVAGSWFFGLLAATDFVDGYIARRFNQVSELGKILDPIADRLVFFVGIGAAMYYDYLPVWFGVVILVREVSIAVLMVSATALGMERFPVTRLGKWATFALLAAVPWITLGSAGGNWTIFTFMGWAAGIPGVIVSYKSFFDYLPSVRAHLASGRRAKRVPLGE
;
A
#
# COMPACT_ATOMS: atom_id res chain seq x y z
N MET A 1 -4.82 -18.56 -2.35
CA MET A 1 -3.58 -18.04 -1.72
C MET A 1 -3.83 -17.32 -0.39
N LEU A 2 -4.80 -16.41 -0.25
CA LEU A 2 -5.10 -15.74 1.03
C LEU A 2 -5.45 -16.69 2.19
N PRO A 3 -6.32 -17.71 2.01
CA PRO A 3 -6.62 -18.65 3.10
C PRO A 3 -5.39 -19.42 3.57
N THR A 4 -4.52 -19.82 2.65
CA THR A 4 -3.27 -20.53 2.97
C THR A 4 -2.34 -19.68 3.84
N PHE A 5 -2.19 -18.40 3.51
CA PHE A 5 -1.39 -17.46 4.26
C PHE A 5 -1.93 -17.26 5.70
N VAL A 6 -3.23 -17.00 5.84
CA VAL A 6 -3.87 -16.84 7.16
C VAL A 6 -3.76 -18.14 7.96
N GLY A 7 -3.93 -19.30 7.32
CA GLY A 7 -3.76 -20.60 7.97
C GLY A 7 -2.35 -20.84 8.50
N LEU A 8 -1.32 -20.42 7.78
CA LEU A 8 0.07 -20.52 8.25
C LEU A 8 0.32 -19.72 9.54
N PHE A 9 -0.28 -18.54 9.67
CA PHE A 9 -0.19 -17.75 10.89
C PHE A 9 -1.04 -18.35 12.02
N ALA A 10 -2.24 -18.87 11.71
CA ALA A 10 -3.10 -19.56 12.66
C ALA A 10 -2.42 -20.81 13.27
N ASP A 11 -1.65 -21.53 12.45
CA ASP A 11 -0.88 -22.72 12.87
C ASP A 11 0.42 -22.38 13.60
N GLY A 12 0.71 -21.10 13.84
CA GLY A 12 1.97 -20.65 14.46
C GLY A 12 3.19 -20.80 13.55
N ARG A 13 3.02 -21.09 12.27
CA ARG A 13 4.11 -21.24 11.28
C ARG A 13 4.57 -19.89 10.75
N VAL A 14 5.02 -19.02 11.66
CA VAL A 14 5.34 -17.60 11.41
C VAL A 14 6.36 -17.43 10.28
N VAL A 15 7.43 -18.21 10.30
CA VAL A 15 8.50 -18.14 9.27
C VAL A 15 7.93 -18.43 7.89
N ALA A 16 7.16 -19.52 7.76
CA ALA A 16 6.55 -19.88 6.47
C ALA A 16 5.52 -18.85 6.03
N GLY A 17 4.69 -18.34 6.95
CA GLY A 17 3.70 -17.29 6.67
C GLY A 17 4.35 -15.99 6.23
N SER A 18 5.42 -15.55 6.90
CA SER A 18 6.13 -14.32 6.57
C SER A 18 6.82 -14.40 5.20
N TRP A 19 7.48 -15.51 4.89
CA TRP A 19 8.05 -15.75 3.56
C TRP A 19 6.99 -15.81 2.48
N PHE A 20 5.87 -16.48 2.75
CA PHE A 20 4.76 -16.58 1.81
C PHE A 20 4.15 -15.20 1.52
N PHE A 21 3.99 -14.37 2.55
CA PHE A 21 3.52 -12.99 2.39
C PHE A 21 4.49 -12.13 1.57
N GLY A 22 5.79 -12.20 1.88
CA GLY A 22 6.83 -11.49 1.12
C GLY A 22 6.89 -11.93 -0.35
N LEU A 23 6.75 -13.24 -0.61
CA LEU A 23 6.72 -13.77 -1.98
C LEU A 23 5.48 -13.34 -2.74
N LEU A 24 4.30 -13.34 -2.12
CA LEU A 24 3.08 -12.83 -2.74
C LEU A 24 3.27 -11.38 -3.18
N ALA A 25 3.76 -10.53 -2.27
CA ALA A 25 4.00 -9.12 -2.57
C ALA A 25 5.05 -8.92 -3.68
N ALA A 26 6.10 -9.74 -3.71
CA ALA A 26 7.11 -9.70 -4.76
C ALA A 26 6.58 -10.18 -6.12
N THR A 27 5.77 -11.24 -6.13
CA THR A 27 5.18 -11.81 -7.36
C THR A 27 4.23 -10.81 -8.01
N ASP A 28 3.33 -10.20 -7.25
CA ASP A 28 2.40 -9.17 -7.75
C ASP A 28 3.15 -8.00 -8.40
N PHE A 29 4.29 -7.63 -7.82
CA PHE A 29 5.14 -6.58 -8.43
C PHE A 29 5.74 -7.01 -9.76
N VAL A 30 6.25 -8.24 -9.84
CA VAL A 30 6.88 -8.79 -11.05
C VAL A 30 5.83 -8.98 -12.14
N ASP A 31 4.67 -9.55 -11.83
CA ASP A 31 3.58 -9.78 -12.78
C ASP A 31 3.05 -8.46 -13.32
N GLY A 32 2.83 -7.47 -12.48
CA GLY A 32 2.44 -6.12 -12.89
C GLY A 32 3.51 -5.43 -13.77
N TYR A 33 4.79 -5.65 -13.51
CA TYR A 33 5.86 -5.12 -14.36
C TYR A 33 5.88 -5.80 -15.73
N ILE A 34 5.77 -7.14 -15.78
CA ILE A 34 5.74 -7.93 -17.02
C ILE A 34 4.53 -7.56 -17.86
N ALA A 35 3.33 -7.53 -17.28
CA ALA A 35 2.09 -7.18 -17.99
C ALA A 35 2.16 -5.80 -18.66
N ARG A 36 2.73 -4.81 -17.95
CA ARG A 36 2.94 -3.46 -18.52
C ARG A 36 3.98 -3.45 -19.64
N ARG A 37 5.05 -4.24 -19.53
CA ARG A 37 6.12 -4.29 -20.54
C ARG A 37 5.66 -4.94 -21.85
N PHE A 38 4.74 -5.94 -21.77
CA PHE A 38 4.26 -6.68 -22.93
C PHE A 38 2.90 -6.19 -23.46
N ASN A 39 2.35 -5.07 -22.95
CA ASN A 39 1.04 -4.53 -23.33
C ASN A 39 -0.11 -5.55 -23.26
N GLN A 40 -0.02 -6.56 -22.39
CA GLN A 40 -1.00 -7.62 -22.18
C GLN A 40 -1.98 -7.30 -21.04
N VAL A 41 -2.34 -6.04 -20.88
CA VAL A 41 -3.23 -5.60 -19.78
C VAL A 41 -4.66 -5.57 -20.31
N SER A 42 -5.50 -6.49 -19.83
CA SER A 42 -6.94 -6.46 -20.11
C SER A 42 -7.62 -5.28 -19.39
N GLU A 43 -8.74 -4.79 -19.93
CA GLU A 43 -9.51 -3.71 -19.28
C GLU A 43 -9.99 -4.10 -17.87
N LEU A 44 -10.42 -5.37 -17.70
CA LEU A 44 -10.77 -5.92 -16.38
C LEU A 44 -9.56 -6.04 -15.45
N GLY A 45 -8.41 -6.48 -15.95
CA GLY A 45 -7.16 -6.56 -15.18
C GLY A 45 -6.74 -5.20 -14.65
N LYS A 46 -6.84 -4.13 -15.44
CA LYS A 46 -6.52 -2.75 -15.00
C LYS A 46 -7.29 -2.29 -13.75
N ILE A 47 -8.46 -2.87 -13.51
CA ILE A 47 -9.32 -2.53 -12.36
C ILE A 47 -9.14 -3.53 -11.23
N LEU A 48 -9.08 -4.84 -11.56
CA LEU A 48 -9.04 -5.91 -10.57
C LEU A 48 -7.67 -6.04 -9.89
N ASP A 49 -6.57 -5.87 -10.63
CA ASP A 49 -5.21 -6.01 -10.09
C ASP A 49 -4.96 -5.05 -8.91
N PRO A 50 -5.21 -3.73 -9.01
CA PRO A 50 -5.02 -2.82 -7.88
C PRO A 50 -5.93 -3.11 -6.68
N ILE A 51 -7.07 -3.75 -6.89
CA ILE A 51 -7.99 -4.14 -5.80
C ILE A 51 -7.46 -5.40 -5.12
N ALA A 52 -7.04 -6.40 -5.91
CA ALA A 52 -6.50 -7.65 -5.41
C ALA A 52 -5.21 -7.41 -4.59
N ASP A 53 -4.27 -6.62 -5.11
CA ASP A 53 -3.03 -6.25 -4.43
C ASP A 53 -3.31 -5.63 -3.05
N ARG A 54 -4.26 -4.71 -3.00
CA ARG A 54 -4.66 -4.08 -1.73
C ARG A 54 -5.32 -5.07 -0.78
N LEU A 55 -6.19 -5.95 -1.29
CA LEU A 55 -6.84 -6.96 -0.47
C LEU A 55 -5.81 -7.88 0.19
N VAL A 56 -4.81 -8.37 -0.56
CA VAL A 56 -3.71 -9.18 -0.04
C VAL A 56 -2.98 -8.43 1.08
N PHE A 57 -2.68 -7.16 0.86
CA PHE A 57 -1.98 -6.32 1.82
C PHE A 57 -2.80 -6.08 3.09
N PHE A 58 -4.10 -5.75 2.95
CA PHE A 58 -5.02 -5.54 4.07
C PHE A 58 -5.20 -6.82 4.91
N VAL A 59 -5.44 -7.95 4.25
CA VAL A 59 -5.59 -9.24 4.93
C VAL A 59 -4.28 -9.66 5.57
N GLY A 60 -3.16 -9.41 4.90
CA GLY A 60 -1.82 -9.72 5.43
C GLY A 60 -1.50 -8.98 6.71
N ILE A 61 -1.69 -7.67 6.73
CA ILE A 61 -1.49 -6.85 7.93
C ILE A 61 -2.50 -7.22 9.01
N GLY A 62 -3.78 -7.41 8.65
CA GLY A 62 -4.84 -7.80 9.59
C GLY A 62 -4.53 -9.13 10.28
N ALA A 63 -4.12 -10.15 9.53
CA ALA A 63 -3.73 -11.43 10.10
C ALA A 63 -2.48 -11.31 10.99
N ALA A 64 -1.46 -10.57 10.54
CA ALA A 64 -0.25 -10.36 11.33
C ALA A 64 -0.53 -9.64 12.67
N MET A 65 -1.47 -8.70 12.70
CA MET A 65 -1.93 -8.05 13.93
C MET A 65 -2.76 -9.00 14.81
N TYR A 66 -3.66 -9.76 14.19
CA TYR A 66 -4.57 -10.66 14.93
C TYR A 66 -3.82 -11.77 15.68
N TYR A 67 -2.73 -12.26 15.09
CA TYR A 67 -1.88 -13.30 15.69
C TYR A 67 -0.66 -12.73 16.45
N ASP A 68 -0.64 -11.43 16.76
CA ASP A 68 0.42 -10.74 17.52
C ASP A 68 1.82 -10.80 16.91
N TYR A 69 1.93 -11.03 15.58
CA TYR A 69 3.21 -11.01 14.86
C TYR A 69 3.62 -9.61 14.37
N LEU A 70 2.67 -8.65 14.38
CA LEU A 70 2.89 -7.25 14.05
C LEU A 70 2.23 -6.37 15.12
N PRO A 71 2.93 -5.37 15.69
CA PRO A 71 2.31 -4.44 16.64
C PRO A 71 1.09 -3.75 16.04
N VAL A 72 -0.03 -3.79 16.74
CA VAL A 72 -1.33 -3.27 16.28
C VAL A 72 -1.25 -1.81 15.86
N TRP A 73 -0.56 -0.96 16.65
CA TRP A 73 -0.40 0.46 16.32
C TRP A 73 0.27 0.67 14.96
N PHE A 74 1.29 -0.13 14.63
CA PHE A 74 2.02 -0.01 13.38
C PHE A 74 1.17 -0.44 12.19
N GLY A 75 0.49 -1.59 12.31
CA GLY A 75 -0.44 -2.06 11.29
C GLY A 75 -1.58 -1.07 11.05
N VAL A 76 -2.18 -0.52 12.11
CA VAL A 76 -3.24 0.50 12.00
C VAL A 76 -2.74 1.75 11.28
N VAL A 77 -1.56 2.26 11.63
CA VAL A 77 -0.96 3.44 10.97
C VAL A 77 -0.80 3.20 9.47
N ILE A 78 -0.32 2.02 9.06
CA ILE A 78 -0.19 1.67 7.64
C ILE A 78 -1.58 1.58 6.97
N LEU A 79 -2.54 0.89 7.58
CA LEU A 79 -3.87 0.71 7.00
C LEU A 79 -4.62 2.04 6.85
N VAL A 80 -4.57 2.91 7.85
CA VAL A 80 -5.15 4.26 7.79
C VAL A 80 -4.55 5.06 6.65
N ARG A 81 -3.23 4.99 6.47
CA ARG A 81 -2.54 5.65 5.36
C ARG A 81 -3.02 5.11 4.01
N GLU A 82 -3.11 3.80 3.83
CA GLU A 82 -3.55 3.17 2.57
C GLU A 82 -4.98 3.57 2.24
N VAL A 83 -5.89 3.51 3.21
CA VAL A 83 -7.28 3.96 3.04
C VAL A 83 -7.34 5.44 2.67
N SER A 84 -6.57 6.27 3.37
CA SER A 84 -6.56 7.73 3.12
C SER A 84 -6.12 8.07 1.70
N ILE A 85 -5.06 7.41 1.19
CA ILE A 85 -4.63 7.59 -0.20
C ILE A 85 -5.68 7.07 -1.18
N ALA A 86 -6.28 5.91 -0.90
CA ALA A 86 -7.32 5.36 -1.76
C ALA A 86 -8.52 6.31 -1.87
N VAL A 87 -9.00 6.82 -0.75
CA VAL A 87 -10.10 7.79 -0.69
C VAL A 87 -9.73 9.07 -1.44
N LEU A 88 -8.51 9.60 -1.24
CA LEU A 88 -8.03 10.79 -1.94
C LEU A 88 -8.01 10.58 -3.46
N MET A 89 -7.48 9.45 -3.92
CA MET A 89 -7.39 9.13 -5.35
C MET A 89 -8.77 8.94 -5.99
N VAL A 90 -9.67 8.20 -5.33
CA VAL A 90 -11.04 7.99 -5.81
C VAL A 90 -11.79 9.33 -5.86
N SER A 91 -11.69 10.14 -4.81
CA SER A 91 -12.34 11.46 -4.76
C SER A 91 -11.81 12.39 -5.86
N ALA A 92 -10.50 12.42 -6.08
CA ALA A 92 -9.89 13.24 -7.13
C ALA A 92 -10.36 12.81 -8.52
N THR A 93 -10.41 11.50 -8.78
CA THR A 93 -10.91 10.95 -10.06
C THR A 93 -12.39 11.26 -10.26
N ALA A 94 -13.23 11.09 -9.23
CA ALA A 94 -14.66 11.42 -9.29
C ALA A 94 -14.93 12.90 -9.56
N LEU A 95 -13.99 13.78 -9.18
CA LEU A 95 -14.06 15.22 -9.44
C LEU A 95 -13.46 15.62 -10.82
N GLY A 96 -13.13 14.63 -11.67
CA GLY A 96 -12.62 14.86 -13.02
C GLY A 96 -11.16 15.32 -13.06
N MET A 97 -10.40 15.09 -12.00
CA MET A 97 -8.95 15.39 -12.00
C MET A 97 -8.18 14.31 -12.76
N GLU A 98 -7.22 14.73 -13.58
CA GLU A 98 -6.26 13.80 -14.15
C GLU A 98 -5.46 13.10 -13.04
N ARG A 99 -5.05 11.84 -13.30
CA ARG A 99 -4.29 11.04 -12.33
C ARG A 99 -3.02 11.77 -11.89
N PHE A 100 -2.90 12.04 -10.58
CA PHE A 100 -1.68 12.60 -10.04
C PHE A 100 -0.49 11.67 -10.27
N PRO A 101 0.65 12.17 -10.76
CA PRO A 101 1.85 11.38 -10.81
C PRO A 101 2.30 11.07 -9.37
N VAL A 102 2.32 9.79 -9.02
CA VAL A 102 2.86 9.36 -7.72
C VAL A 102 4.32 9.79 -7.64
N THR A 103 4.68 10.51 -6.58
CA THR A 103 6.07 10.97 -6.39
C THR A 103 7.02 9.78 -6.29
N ARG A 104 8.26 9.93 -6.73
CA ARG A 104 9.28 8.88 -6.61
C ARG A 104 9.46 8.45 -5.14
N LEU A 105 9.45 9.43 -4.23
CA LEU A 105 9.54 9.18 -2.78
C LEU A 105 8.35 8.36 -2.27
N GLY A 106 7.12 8.65 -2.71
CA GLY A 106 5.94 7.87 -2.34
C GLY A 106 6.00 6.41 -2.80
N LYS A 107 6.59 6.16 -3.98
CA LYS A 107 6.83 4.80 -4.47
C LYS A 107 7.82 4.05 -3.56
N TRP A 108 8.96 4.67 -3.25
CA TRP A 108 9.96 4.07 -2.35
C TRP A 108 9.40 3.82 -0.95
N ALA A 109 8.58 4.74 -0.42
CA ALA A 109 7.91 4.55 0.86
C ALA A 109 6.97 3.34 0.86
N THR A 110 6.18 3.15 -0.20
CA THR A 110 5.31 1.98 -0.34
C THR A 110 6.14 0.68 -0.42
N PHE A 111 7.25 0.67 -1.17
CA PHE A 111 8.16 -0.48 -1.21
C PHE A 111 8.77 -0.79 0.16
N ALA A 112 9.20 0.24 0.88
CA ALA A 112 9.74 0.08 2.21
C ALA A 112 8.72 -0.55 3.17
N LEU A 113 7.47 -0.13 3.13
CA LEU A 113 6.39 -0.69 3.95
C LEU A 113 6.04 -2.12 3.54
N LEU A 114 6.03 -2.40 2.23
CA LEU A 114 5.77 -3.74 1.69
C LEU A 114 6.82 -4.76 2.12
N ALA A 115 8.08 -4.33 2.28
CA ALA A 115 9.17 -5.16 2.80
C ALA A 115 9.16 -5.21 4.35
N ALA A 116 8.83 -4.09 5.02
CA ALA A 116 8.90 -3.98 6.46
C ALA A 116 7.93 -4.95 7.17
N VAL A 117 6.70 -5.08 6.69
CA VAL A 117 5.70 -5.93 7.33
C VAL A 117 6.15 -7.40 7.37
N PRO A 118 6.49 -8.09 6.25
CA PRO A 118 6.96 -9.47 6.30
C PRO A 118 8.29 -9.61 7.07
N TRP A 119 9.16 -8.61 7.11
CA TRP A 119 10.39 -8.68 7.90
C TRP A 119 10.12 -8.58 9.39
N ILE A 120 9.23 -7.68 9.84
CA ILE A 120 8.85 -7.60 11.25
C ILE A 120 8.18 -8.90 11.69
N THR A 121 7.25 -9.43 10.89
CA THR A 121 6.58 -10.69 11.18
C THR A 121 7.56 -11.87 11.18
N LEU A 122 8.52 -11.91 10.27
CA LEU A 122 9.56 -12.94 10.25
C LEU A 122 10.44 -12.86 11.50
N GLY A 123 10.81 -11.65 11.89
CA GLY A 123 11.63 -11.42 13.09
C GLY A 123 10.92 -11.77 14.39
N SER A 124 9.57 -11.75 14.43
CA SER A 124 8.80 -12.19 15.61
C SER A 124 8.94 -13.67 15.91
N ALA A 125 9.41 -14.47 14.95
CA ALA A 125 9.74 -15.88 15.19
C ALA A 125 10.94 -16.09 16.12
N GLY A 126 11.72 -15.03 16.42
CA GLY A 126 12.87 -15.09 17.33
C GLY A 126 14.09 -15.83 16.79
N GLY A 127 15.06 -16.07 17.65
CA GLY A 127 16.27 -16.80 17.31
C GLY A 127 17.05 -16.18 16.15
N ASN A 128 17.39 -16.96 15.14
CA ASN A 128 18.15 -16.51 13.97
C ASN A 128 17.41 -15.47 13.11
N TRP A 129 16.10 -15.31 13.30
CA TRP A 129 15.26 -14.37 12.54
C TRP A 129 15.20 -12.97 13.13
N THR A 130 15.70 -12.77 14.37
CA THR A 130 15.65 -11.48 15.08
C THR A 130 16.25 -10.32 14.27
N ILE A 131 17.25 -10.57 13.44
CA ILE A 131 17.85 -9.56 12.56
C ILE A 131 16.78 -8.90 11.64
N PHE A 132 15.80 -9.66 11.20
CA PHE A 132 14.72 -9.16 10.34
C PHE A 132 13.81 -8.18 11.07
N THR A 133 13.68 -8.28 12.40
CA THR A 133 12.98 -7.25 13.19
C THR A 133 13.66 -5.89 13.03
N PHE A 134 14.98 -5.83 13.17
CA PHE A 134 15.72 -4.58 13.02
C PHE A 134 15.62 -4.04 11.60
N MET A 135 15.78 -4.89 10.59
CA MET A 135 15.63 -4.50 9.18
C MET A 135 14.22 -4.00 8.88
N GLY A 136 13.21 -4.69 9.41
CA GLY A 136 11.81 -4.30 9.26
C GLY A 136 11.50 -2.94 9.86
N TRP A 137 11.98 -2.66 11.08
CA TRP A 137 11.81 -1.36 11.71
C TRP A 137 12.63 -0.26 11.02
N ALA A 138 13.85 -0.56 10.58
CA ALA A 138 14.70 0.38 9.84
C ALA A 138 14.08 0.79 8.49
N ALA A 139 13.32 -0.07 7.85
CA ALA A 139 12.56 0.25 6.64
C ALA A 139 11.18 0.83 6.96
N GLY A 140 10.49 0.30 7.97
CA GLY A 140 9.10 0.60 8.28
C GLY A 140 8.89 2.00 8.83
N ILE A 141 9.69 2.43 9.80
CA ILE A 141 9.51 3.76 10.41
C ILE A 141 9.79 4.89 9.39
N PRO A 142 10.93 4.91 8.67
CA PRO A 142 11.12 5.89 7.61
C PRO A 142 10.07 5.77 6.49
N GLY A 143 9.67 4.55 6.14
CA GLY A 143 8.61 4.28 5.18
C GLY A 143 7.28 4.94 5.54
N VAL A 144 6.85 4.81 6.80
CA VAL A 144 5.64 5.49 7.33
C VAL A 144 5.81 7.00 7.23
N ILE A 145 6.91 7.56 7.76
CA ILE A 145 7.14 9.01 7.78
C ILE A 145 7.09 9.60 6.35
N VAL A 146 7.84 9.00 5.42
CA VAL A 146 7.90 9.46 4.02
C VAL A 146 6.56 9.28 3.33
N SER A 147 5.81 8.22 3.63
CA SER A 147 4.51 7.97 3.04
C SER A 147 3.46 8.98 3.48
N TYR A 148 3.43 9.34 4.76
CA TYR A 148 2.54 10.39 5.27
C TYR A 148 2.95 11.77 4.75
N LYS A 149 4.24 12.08 4.69
CA LYS A 149 4.72 13.30 4.04
C LYS A 149 4.20 13.39 2.60
N SER A 150 4.37 12.34 1.82
CA SER A 150 3.87 12.28 0.44
C SER A 150 2.35 12.48 0.36
N PHE A 151 1.58 11.92 1.31
CA PHE A 151 0.14 12.14 1.39
C PHE A 151 -0.19 13.62 1.62
N PHE A 152 0.47 14.28 2.55
CA PHE A 152 0.24 15.71 2.82
C PHE A 152 0.66 16.59 1.64
N ASP A 153 1.70 16.22 0.90
CA ASP A 153 2.15 16.95 -0.30
C ASP A 153 1.12 16.90 -1.45
N TYR A 154 0.19 15.94 -1.46
CA TYR A 154 -0.90 15.89 -2.45
C TYR A 154 -2.07 16.82 -2.11
N LEU A 155 -2.31 17.14 -0.84
CA LEU A 155 -3.47 17.94 -0.42
C LEU A 155 -3.54 19.34 -1.05
N PRO A 156 -2.44 20.13 -1.14
CA PRO A 156 -2.45 21.43 -1.80
C PRO A 156 -2.85 21.34 -3.28
N SER A 157 -2.36 20.33 -4.00
CA SER A 157 -2.67 20.13 -5.43
C SER A 157 -4.16 19.85 -5.64
N VAL A 158 -4.75 19.01 -4.78
CA VAL A 158 -6.21 18.74 -4.80
C VAL A 158 -7.01 20.01 -4.53
N ARG A 159 -6.61 20.78 -3.50
CA ARG A 159 -7.29 22.05 -3.14
C ARG A 159 -7.21 23.07 -4.26
N ALA A 160 -6.04 23.21 -4.90
CA ALA A 160 -5.86 24.16 -6.01
C ALA A 160 -6.77 23.81 -7.20
N HIS A 161 -6.88 22.53 -7.54
CA HIS A 161 -7.75 22.09 -8.64
C HIS A 161 -9.24 22.31 -8.34
N LEU A 162 -9.68 22.00 -7.10
CA LEU A 162 -11.05 22.28 -6.66
C LEU A 162 -11.39 23.79 -6.70
N ALA A 163 -10.41 24.64 -6.36
CA ALA A 163 -10.58 26.09 -6.42
C ALA A 163 -10.71 26.61 -7.86
N SER A 164 -9.90 26.08 -8.79
CA SER A 164 -9.95 26.45 -10.22
C SER A 164 -11.25 25.98 -10.90
N GLY A 165 -11.70 24.76 -10.61
CA GLY A 165 -12.97 24.23 -11.13
C GLY A 165 -14.18 25.00 -10.65
N ARG A 166 -14.19 25.49 -9.39
CA ARG A 166 -15.23 26.38 -8.87
C ARG A 166 -15.21 27.77 -9.52
N ARG A 167 -14.03 28.29 -9.89
CA ARG A 167 -13.92 29.58 -10.62
C ARG A 167 -14.45 29.47 -12.05
N ALA A 168 -14.12 28.38 -12.76
CA ALA A 168 -14.62 28.15 -14.12
C ALA A 168 -16.15 28.06 -14.20
N LYS A 169 -16.80 27.45 -13.17
CA LYS A 169 -18.27 27.39 -13.09
C LYS A 169 -18.95 28.71 -12.70
N ARG A 170 -18.21 29.70 -12.20
CA ARG A 170 -18.74 31.01 -11.78
C ARG A 170 -18.61 32.11 -12.83
N VAL A 171 -17.92 31.86 -13.95
CA VAL A 171 -17.91 32.80 -15.08
C VAL A 171 -19.23 32.61 -15.82
N PRO A 172 -20.18 33.55 -15.79
CA PRO A 172 -21.39 33.48 -16.61
C PRO A 172 -20.94 33.47 -18.06
N LEU A 173 -21.52 32.56 -18.85
CA LEU A 173 -21.44 32.67 -20.30
C LEU A 173 -22.10 34.01 -20.64
N GLY A 174 -21.26 35.03 -20.89
CA GLY A 174 -21.76 36.33 -21.32
C GLY A 174 -22.54 36.14 -22.60
N GLU A 175 -23.73 36.71 -22.60
CA GLU A 175 -24.61 36.86 -23.73
C GLU A 175 -23.92 37.55 -24.91
#